data_adae4faf31fdc3ea0bd49f6204fab3f1
#
_entry.id   adae4faf31fdc3ea0bd49f6204fab3f1
#
_cell.length_a   1.000
_cell.length_b   1.000
_cell.length_c   1.000
_cell.angle_alpha   90.00
_cell.angle_beta   90.00
_cell.angle_gamma   90.00
#
_symmetry.space_group_name_H-M   'P 1'
#
loop_
_entity.id
_entity.type
_entity.pdbx_description
1 polymer ?
#
loop_
_entity_poly.entity_id
_entity_poly.type
_entity_poly.pdbx_seq_one_letter_code
_entity_poly.pdbx_strand_id
1 'polypeptide(L)'
;MAQGQRPDRVGEEIRHELATLLSREVHDPGIGFVTLTRVKVSPDLQMARVFYTMLGDESKRRDTERALIRATPFLRRQIGARIRLRRVPEIRFEFDHSVETQDRIEKILIDLKAERDAREAEPSQAEPPDDPQEK
;
A
#
# COMPACT_ATOMS: atom_id res chain seq x y z
N MET A 1 -18.24 25.60 2.06
CA MET A 1 -18.03 25.33 2.22
C MET A 1 -17.23 24.61 2.24
N ALA A 2 -16.68 25.21 2.11
CA ALA A 2 -15.66 24.41 1.95
C ALA A 2 -16.08 23.27 2.35
N GLN A 3 -17.03 23.37 2.75
CA GLN A 3 -17.51 22.37 3.11
C GLN A 3 -17.71 21.40 2.26
N GLY A 4 -17.58 21.38 1.23
CA GLY A 4 -17.84 20.33 0.36
C GLY A 4 -16.74 19.33 0.19
N GLN A 5 -15.54 19.63 0.62
CA GLN A 5 -14.43 18.75 0.36
C GLN A 5 -13.98 18.01 1.58
N ARG A 6 -14.27 16.72 1.60
CA ARG A 6 -13.85 15.87 2.70
C ARG A 6 -12.46 15.30 2.41
N PRO A 7 -11.65 15.12 3.45
CA PRO A 7 -10.30 14.58 3.27
C PRO A 7 -10.28 13.26 2.51
N ASP A 8 -11.21 12.36 2.80
CA ASP A 8 -11.24 11.06 2.13
C ASP A 8 -11.46 11.20 0.64
N ARG A 9 -12.37 12.07 0.25
CA ARG A 9 -12.67 12.28 -1.16
C ARG A 9 -11.50 12.92 -1.87
N VAL A 10 -10.90 13.92 -1.26
CA VAL A 10 -9.74 14.58 -1.83
C VAL A 10 -8.59 13.59 -1.96
N GLY A 11 -8.42 12.74 -0.96
CA GLY A 11 -7.39 11.71 -1.01
C GLY A 11 -7.57 10.75 -2.16
N GLU A 12 -8.81 10.33 -2.44
CA GLU A 12 -9.08 9.43 -3.55
C GLU A 12 -8.81 10.11 -4.89
N GLU A 13 -9.19 11.37 -5.02
CA GLU A 13 -8.91 12.10 -6.24
C GLU A 13 -7.41 12.25 -6.45
N ILE A 14 -6.68 12.57 -5.40
CA ILE A 14 -5.23 12.69 -5.49
C ILE A 14 -4.60 11.36 -5.86
N ARG A 15 -5.04 10.27 -5.24
CA ARG A 15 -4.51 8.95 -5.54
C ARG A 15 -4.69 8.61 -7.02
N HIS A 16 -5.87 8.87 -7.54
CA HIS A 16 -6.18 8.56 -8.93
C HIS A 16 -5.30 9.38 -9.88
N GLU A 17 -5.18 10.67 -9.62
CA GLU A 17 -4.38 11.53 -10.49
C GLU A 17 -2.89 11.20 -10.39
N LEU A 18 -2.40 10.92 -9.19
CA LEU A 18 -1.00 10.56 -9.03
C LEU A 18 -0.68 9.25 -9.71
N ALA A 19 -1.57 8.27 -9.63
CA ALA A 19 -1.34 7.00 -10.29
C ALA A 19 -1.22 7.19 -11.81
N THR A 20 -2.09 8.02 -12.37
CA THR A 20 -2.03 8.32 -13.78
C THR A 20 -0.74 9.05 -14.15
N LEU A 21 -0.37 10.04 -13.35
CA LEU A 21 0.83 10.82 -13.62
C LEU A 21 2.08 9.95 -13.55
N LEU A 22 2.17 9.10 -12.55
CA LEU A 22 3.35 8.25 -12.38
C LEU A 22 3.47 7.25 -13.52
N SER A 23 2.37 6.75 -14.03
CA SER A 23 2.41 5.76 -15.10
C SER A 23 2.64 6.39 -16.47
N ARG A 24 2.26 7.64 -16.66
CA ARG A 24 2.27 8.24 -18.01
C ARG A 24 3.26 9.37 -18.21
N GLU A 25 3.48 10.17 -17.19
CA GLU A 25 4.20 11.43 -17.39
C GLU A 25 5.51 11.54 -16.64
N VAL A 26 5.77 10.68 -15.67
CA VAL A 26 7.02 10.72 -14.94
C VAL A 26 7.96 9.67 -15.52
N HIS A 27 9.08 10.15 -16.06
CA HIS A 27 10.06 9.25 -16.67
C HIS A 27 11.36 9.27 -15.90
N ASP A 28 11.28 8.94 -14.63
CA ASP A 28 12.47 8.86 -13.79
C ASP A 28 12.88 7.38 -13.69
N PRO A 29 14.07 7.02 -14.18
CA PRO A 29 14.48 5.62 -14.15
C PRO A 29 14.61 5.05 -12.74
N GLY A 30 14.68 5.90 -11.72
CA GLY A 30 14.70 5.43 -10.34
C GLY A 30 13.35 4.96 -9.86
N ILE A 31 12.27 5.34 -10.55
CA ILE A 31 10.95 4.90 -10.17
C ILE A 31 10.63 3.62 -10.92
N GLY A 32 10.56 2.50 -10.19
CA GLY A 32 10.20 1.25 -10.78
C GLY A 32 8.70 1.08 -10.79
N PHE A 33 8.27 -0.16 -10.59
CA PHE A 33 6.85 -0.46 -10.56
C PHE A 33 6.28 -0.06 -9.21
N VAL A 34 5.57 1.04 -9.18
CA VAL A 34 5.01 1.59 -7.95
C VAL A 34 3.50 1.50 -7.99
N THR A 35 2.91 1.00 -6.93
CA THR A 35 1.46 0.96 -6.77
C THR A 35 1.09 1.84 -5.59
N LEU A 36 0.20 2.80 -5.83
CA LEU A 36 -0.29 3.65 -4.74
C LEU A 36 -1.43 2.91 -4.05
N THR A 37 -1.27 2.68 -2.75
CA THR A 37 -2.24 1.91 -2.00
C THR A 37 -3.32 2.77 -1.38
N ARG A 38 -2.95 3.97 -0.91
CA ARG A 38 -3.93 4.87 -0.30
C ARG A 38 -3.32 6.26 -0.16
N VAL A 39 -4.17 7.23 0.02
CA VAL A 39 -3.73 8.60 0.31
C VAL A 39 -4.53 9.09 1.50
N LYS A 40 -3.83 9.55 2.52
CA LYS A 40 -4.45 10.12 3.71
C LYS A 40 -4.22 11.62 3.73
N VAL A 41 -5.29 12.37 3.67
CA VAL A 41 -5.21 13.83 3.68
C VAL A 41 -5.59 14.31 5.08
N SER A 42 -4.83 15.26 5.59
CA SER A 42 -5.10 15.81 6.91
C SER A 42 -6.46 16.57 6.89
N PRO A 43 -7.12 16.70 8.06
CA PRO A 43 -8.42 17.36 8.09
C PRO A 43 -8.40 18.79 7.55
N ASP A 44 -7.28 19.50 7.68
CA ASP A 44 -7.15 20.86 7.16
C ASP A 44 -6.73 20.87 5.69
N LEU A 45 -6.61 19.72 5.06
CA LEU A 45 -6.25 19.56 3.65
C LEU A 45 -4.87 20.12 3.30
N GLN A 46 -3.98 20.21 4.27
CA GLN A 46 -2.66 20.78 4.02
C GLN A 46 -1.59 19.73 3.77
N MET A 47 -1.83 18.47 4.18
CA MET A 47 -0.85 17.42 4.03
C MET A 47 -1.52 16.18 3.43
N ALA A 48 -0.92 15.63 2.39
CA ALA A 48 -1.37 14.37 1.80
C ALA A 48 -0.24 13.36 1.96
N ARG A 49 -0.50 12.31 2.71
CA ARG A 49 0.44 11.19 2.85
C ARG A 49 0.06 10.13 1.83
N VAL A 50 0.95 9.89 0.90
CA VAL A 50 0.71 8.97 -0.21
C VAL A 50 1.47 7.68 0.07
N PHE A 51 0.73 6.62 0.32
CA PHE A 51 1.33 5.32 0.62
C PHE A 51 1.49 4.52 -0.64
N TYR A 52 2.63 3.85 -0.77
CA TYR A 52 2.91 3.06 -1.96
C TYR A 52 3.59 1.74 -1.61
N THR A 53 3.46 0.78 -2.53
CA THR A 53 4.26 -0.44 -2.48
C THR A 53 4.99 -0.57 -3.79
N MET A 54 6.00 -1.43 -3.81
CA MET A 54 6.76 -1.68 -5.02
C MET A 54 7.44 -3.03 -4.92
N LEU A 55 7.81 -3.56 -6.08
CA LEU A 55 8.57 -4.79 -6.14
C LEU A 55 10.06 -4.45 -6.21
N GLY A 56 10.85 -5.18 -5.46
CA GLY A 56 12.27 -4.97 -5.47
C GLY A 56 12.86 -5.07 -4.08
N ASP A 57 14.18 -5.06 -4.03
CA ASP A 57 14.89 -5.15 -2.76
C ASP A 57 14.97 -3.77 -2.11
N GLU A 58 15.68 -3.74 -0.99
CA GLU A 58 15.79 -2.51 -0.22
C GLU A 58 16.52 -1.41 -0.96
N SER A 59 17.50 -1.79 -1.77
CA SER A 59 18.23 -0.81 -2.56
C SER A 59 17.31 -0.13 -3.58
N LYS A 60 16.48 -0.92 -4.26
CA LYS A 60 15.52 -0.37 -5.20
C LYS A 60 14.48 0.48 -4.50
N ARG A 61 14.11 0.10 -3.29
CA ARG A 61 13.16 0.87 -2.52
C ARG A 61 13.70 2.25 -2.19
N ARG A 62 14.97 2.32 -1.82
CA ARG A 62 15.61 3.59 -1.54
C ARG A 62 15.73 4.46 -2.80
N ASP A 63 16.05 3.83 -3.92
CA ASP A 63 16.13 4.56 -5.18
C ASP A 63 14.77 5.13 -5.57
N THR A 64 13.72 4.33 -5.39
CA THR A 64 12.37 4.77 -5.69
C THR A 64 11.95 5.92 -4.78
N GLU A 65 12.29 5.82 -3.51
CA GLU A 65 11.96 6.89 -2.56
C GLU A 65 12.59 8.21 -2.98
N ARG A 66 13.87 8.18 -3.33
CA ARG A 66 14.55 9.38 -3.78
C ARG A 66 13.95 9.94 -5.06
N ALA A 67 13.58 9.05 -5.97
CA ALA A 67 12.98 9.47 -7.24
C ALA A 67 11.61 10.10 -7.02
N LEU A 68 10.82 9.55 -6.10
CA LEU A 68 9.52 10.13 -5.77
C LEU A 68 9.69 11.51 -5.14
N ILE A 69 10.69 11.67 -4.29
CA ILE A 69 10.97 12.98 -3.70
C ILE A 69 11.35 13.98 -4.80
N ARG A 70 12.18 13.56 -5.74
CA ARG A 70 12.55 14.44 -6.85
C ARG A 70 11.36 14.83 -7.69
N ALA A 71 10.41 13.94 -7.87
CA ALA A 71 9.24 14.19 -8.71
C ALA A 71 8.16 14.99 -8.00
N THR A 72 8.24 15.13 -6.69
CA THR A 72 7.16 15.75 -5.91
C THR A 72 6.78 17.15 -6.37
N PRO A 73 7.73 18.07 -6.63
CA PRO A 73 7.31 19.39 -7.08
C PRO A 73 6.53 19.36 -8.39
N PHE A 74 6.95 18.54 -9.33
CA PHE A 74 6.22 18.38 -10.59
C PHE A 74 4.82 17.81 -10.33
N LEU A 75 4.75 16.77 -9.49
CA LEU A 75 3.47 16.13 -9.20
C LEU A 75 2.51 17.10 -8.53
N ARG A 76 3.00 17.92 -7.60
CA ARG A 76 2.14 18.91 -6.95
C ARG A 76 1.59 19.91 -7.95
N ARG A 77 2.42 20.36 -8.89
CA ARG A 77 1.94 21.29 -9.90
C ARG A 77 0.86 20.66 -10.77
N GLN A 78 1.05 19.40 -11.13
CA GLN A 78 0.06 18.72 -11.96
C GLN A 78 -1.24 18.48 -11.21
N ILE A 79 -1.14 18.13 -9.94
CA ILE A 79 -2.34 17.95 -9.11
C ILE A 79 -3.10 19.28 -9.04
N GLY A 80 -2.39 20.37 -8.84
CA GLY A 80 -3.03 21.67 -8.77
C GLY A 80 -3.74 22.06 -10.05
N ALA A 81 -3.23 21.57 -11.18
CA ALA A 81 -3.86 21.85 -12.47
C ALA A 81 -5.06 20.96 -12.75
N ARG A 82 -5.09 19.77 -12.17
CA ARG A 82 -6.11 18.77 -12.48
C ARG A 82 -7.25 18.69 -11.47
N ILE A 83 -6.97 19.01 -10.22
CA ILE A 83 -7.95 18.95 -9.16
C ILE A 83 -8.20 20.36 -8.66
N ARG A 84 -9.47 20.72 -8.53
CA ARG A 84 -9.82 22.04 -8.04
C ARG A 84 -9.72 22.08 -6.53
N LEU A 85 -8.58 22.53 -6.05
CA LEU A 85 -8.36 22.70 -4.64
C LEU A 85 -7.95 24.15 -4.38
N ARG A 86 -8.42 24.70 -3.27
CA ARG A 86 -8.05 26.04 -2.88
C ARG A 86 -6.54 26.12 -2.70
N ARG A 87 -5.96 25.07 -2.14
CA ARG A 87 -4.52 24.96 -1.94
C ARG A 87 -4.15 23.50 -2.17
N VAL A 88 -3.07 23.30 -2.92
CA VAL A 88 -2.58 21.94 -3.15
C VAL A 88 -1.87 21.48 -1.89
N PRO A 89 -2.24 20.32 -1.32
CA PRO A 89 -1.58 19.82 -0.12
C PRO A 89 -0.12 19.52 -0.39
N GLU A 90 0.65 19.56 0.67
CA GLU A 90 2.01 19.06 0.59
C GLU A 90 1.92 17.55 0.42
N ILE A 91 2.71 16.99 -0.48
CA ILE A 91 2.67 15.57 -0.77
C ILE A 91 3.89 14.90 -0.15
N ARG A 92 3.63 13.83 0.60
CA ARG A 92 4.70 13.05 1.21
C ARG A 92 4.48 11.60 0.90
N PHE A 93 5.46 10.97 0.24
CA PHE A 93 5.38 9.57 -0.11
C PHE A 93 5.94 8.73 1.03
N GLU A 94 5.22 7.65 1.37
CA GLU A 94 5.64 6.73 2.41
C GLU A 94 5.40 5.30 1.96
N PHE A 95 6.36 4.43 2.22
CA PHE A 95 6.20 3.03 1.89
C PHE A 95 5.12 2.43 2.79
N ASP A 96 4.22 1.64 2.20
CA ASP A 96 3.10 1.09 2.95
C ASP A 96 3.49 -0.27 3.54
N HIS A 97 3.93 -0.24 4.78
CA HIS A 97 4.33 -1.45 5.47
C HIS A 97 3.14 -2.33 5.85
N SER A 98 1.94 -1.78 5.84
CA SER A 98 0.76 -2.56 6.22
C SER A 98 0.48 -3.65 5.19
N VAL A 99 0.74 -3.40 3.91
CA VAL A 99 0.57 -4.41 2.88
C VAL A 99 1.56 -5.54 3.08
N GLU A 100 2.81 -5.21 3.37
CA GLU A 100 3.84 -6.21 3.63
C GLU A 100 3.48 -7.06 4.85
N THR A 101 3.02 -6.42 5.90
CA THR A 101 2.62 -7.11 7.12
C THR A 101 1.44 -8.03 6.85
N GLN A 102 0.48 -7.57 6.08
CA GLN A 102 -0.70 -8.36 5.76
C GLN A 102 -0.32 -9.60 4.96
N ASP A 103 0.55 -9.45 3.97
CA ASP A 103 1.03 -10.57 3.19
C ASP A 103 1.73 -11.60 4.07
N ARG A 104 2.51 -11.14 5.02
CA ARG A 104 3.23 -12.01 5.94
C ARG A 104 2.26 -12.81 6.80
N ILE A 105 1.22 -12.16 7.30
CA ILE A 105 0.20 -12.81 8.09
C ILE A 105 -0.55 -13.85 7.27
N GLU A 106 -0.91 -13.51 6.05
CA GLU A 106 -1.60 -14.43 5.16
C GLU A 106 -0.75 -15.67 4.88
N LYS A 107 0.54 -15.46 4.66
CA LYS A 107 1.43 -16.59 4.41
C LYS A 107 1.50 -17.51 5.62
N ILE A 108 1.59 -16.95 6.82
CA ILE A 108 1.61 -17.73 8.03
C ILE A 108 0.33 -18.55 8.17
N LEU A 109 -0.81 -17.94 7.88
CA LEU A 109 -2.09 -18.64 7.98
C LEU A 109 -2.19 -19.77 6.96
N ILE A 110 -1.69 -19.54 5.75
CA ILE A 110 -1.70 -20.58 4.71
C ILE A 110 -0.82 -21.74 5.14
N ASP A 111 0.37 -21.46 5.66
CA ASP A 111 1.29 -22.51 6.11
C ASP A 111 0.69 -23.31 7.24
N LEU A 112 0.05 -22.65 8.20
CA LEU A 112 -0.58 -23.35 9.31
C LEU A 112 -1.73 -24.23 8.84
N LYS A 113 -2.51 -23.75 7.89
CA LYS A 113 -3.59 -24.56 7.35
C LYS A 113 -3.06 -25.79 6.62
N ALA A 114 -2.00 -25.61 5.85
CA ALA A 114 -1.39 -26.75 5.15
C ALA A 114 -0.87 -27.78 6.13
N GLU A 115 -0.26 -27.35 7.22
CA GLU A 115 0.22 -28.27 8.25
C GLU A 115 -0.94 -29.02 8.89
N ARG A 116 -2.03 -28.33 9.18
CA ARG A 116 -3.18 -28.97 9.78
C ARG A 116 -3.80 -29.98 8.83
N ASP A 117 -3.93 -29.61 7.56
CA ASP A 117 -4.51 -30.50 6.57
C ASP A 117 -3.64 -31.74 6.38
N ALA A 118 -2.33 -31.58 6.37
CA ALA A 118 -1.42 -32.70 6.25
C ALA A 118 -1.54 -33.64 7.46
N ARG A 119 -1.70 -33.07 8.63
CA ARG A 119 -1.84 -33.87 9.85
C ARG A 119 -3.15 -34.64 9.83
N GLU A 120 -4.21 -34.03 9.39
CA GLU A 120 -5.51 -34.69 9.32
C GLU A 120 -5.55 -35.76 8.25
N ALA A 121 -4.68 -35.65 7.25
CA ALA A 121 -4.63 -36.64 6.20
C ALA A 121 -3.87 -37.91 6.58
N GLU A 122 -3.21 -37.93 7.74
CA GLU A 122 -2.48 -39.07 8.19
C GLU A 122 -3.34 -39.89 9.14
N PRO A 123 -4.11 -40.84 8.63
CA PRO A 123 -5.08 -41.51 9.48
C PRO A 123 -4.46 -42.38 10.54
N SER A 124 -3.42 -43.09 10.21
CA SER A 124 -2.86 -44.03 11.15
C SER A 124 -2.21 -43.37 12.35
N GLN A 125 -1.78 -42.17 12.19
CA GLN A 125 -1.11 -41.54 13.27
C GLN A 125 -2.04 -40.75 14.14
N ALA A 126 -3.15 -40.42 13.59
CA ALA A 126 -4.08 -39.68 14.34
C ALA A 126 -4.63 -40.41 15.50
N GLU A 127 -4.59 -41.53 15.56
CA GLU A 127 -5.15 -42.14 16.50
C GLU A 127 -4.63 -42.74 17.38
N PRO A 128 -4.57 -42.69 18.16
CA PRO A 128 -4.19 -43.41 19.12
C PRO A 128 -5.24 -43.53 20.00
N PRO A 129 -5.69 -43.82 20.27
CA PRO A 129 -6.33 -43.86 20.87
C PRO A 129 -6.81 -43.89 21.83
N ASP A 130 -6.84 -43.43 21.74
CA ASP A 130 -7.29 -43.41 22.56
C ASP A 130 -7.91 -43.60 23.23
N ASP A 131 -8.03 -43.46 23.02
CA ASP A 131 -8.61 -43.49 23.64
C ASP A 131 -9.20 -43.75 24.28
N PRO A 132 -9.35 -43.95 24.25
CA PRO A 132 -9.95 -44.06 24.82
C PRO A 132 -10.38 -44.27 25.44
N GLN A 133 -10.14 -44.09 25.20
CA GLN A 133 -10.44 -44.19 25.68
C GLN A 133 -11.04 -44.29 26.21
N GLU A 134 -10.98 -43.96 25.90
CA GLU A 134 -11.44 -43.88 26.27
C GLU A 134 -12.26 -44.07 26.77
N LYS A 135 -12.54 -43.94 26.75
CA LYS A 135 -13.23 -44.12 27.22
C LYS A 135 -13.49 -44.45 27.94
#